data_01b11aa35759c40b4b2fec52609888eb
#
_entry.id   01b11aa35759c40b4b2fec52609888eb
#
_cell.length_a   1.000
_cell.length_b   1.000
_cell.length_c   1.000
_cell.angle_alpha   90.00
_cell.angle_beta   90.00
_cell.angle_gamma   90.00
#
_symmetry.space_group_name_H-M   'P 1'
#
loop_
_entity.id
_entity.type
_entity.pdbx_description
1 polymer ?
#
loop_
_entity_poly.entity_id
_entity_poly.type
_entity_poly.pdbx_seq_one_letter_code
_entity_poly.pdbx_strand_id
1 'polypeptide(L)'
;MITRNLLIRDPFANVVNRAMHDRFFRPSREWATEWGIGSRLPVDVHEDGEGYTFIAVAPGVKAEEVRIETEGNVLKISGEVIAPAVSADENARTLRSEIGYGKFSRSFELPESIDADKIEAKLENGLLTIRVPKAEAVKPRTIKVAAK
;
A
#
# COMPACT_ATOMS: atom_id res chain seq x y z
N MET A 1 -13.41 -27.46 29.80
CA MET A 1 -13.84 -27.87 28.45
C MET A 1 -13.10 -26.98 27.45
N ILE A 2 -12.00 -27.49 26.89
CA ILE A 2 -11.09 -26.71 26.01
C ILE A 2 -11.51 -27.01 24.58
N THR A 3 -12.13 -26.03 23.92
CA THR A 3 -12.46 -26.12 22.48
C THR A 3 -11.16 -25.91 21.69
N ARG A 4 -10.60 -26.99 21.16
CA ARG A 4 -9.53 -26.95 20.16
C ARG A 4 -10.13 -26.41 18.87
N ASN A 5 -9.84 -25.15 18.52
CA ASN A 5 -9.99 -24.67 17.16
C ASN A 5 -9.00 -25.42 16.26
N LEU A 6 -9.52 -26.34 15.50
CA LEU A 6 -8.80 -27.02 14.44
C LEU A 6 -8.68 -26.01 13.29
N LEU A 7 -7.57 -25.27 13.24
CA LEU A 7 -7.20 -24.50 12.06
C LEU A 7 -6.89 -25.48 10.93
N ILE A 8 -7.85 -25.70 10.06
CA ILE A 8 -7.64 -26.40 8.79
C ILE A 8 -6.67 -25.49 7.99
N ARG A 9 -5.39 -25.85 8.02
CA ARG A 9 -4.38 -25.23 7.17
C ARG A 9 -4.65 -25.72 5.74
N ASP A 10 -5.30 -24.87 4.95
CA ASP A 10 -5.43 -25.09 3.53
C ASP A 10 -4.06 -24.93 2.87
N PRO A 11 -3.44 -26.00 2.35
CA PRO A 11 -2.14 -25.94 1.71
C PRO A 11 -2.14 -25.09 0.43
N PHE A 12 -3.32 -24.91 -0.20
CA PHE A 12 -3.46 -24.07 -1.39
C PHE A 12 -3.50 -22.57 -1.07
N ALA A 13 -4.02 -22.18 0.08
CA ALA A 13 -4.03 -20.77 0.50
C ALA A 13 -2.60 -20.19 0.63
N ASN A 14 -1.64 -21.02 1.06
CA ASN A 14 -0.24 -20.61 1.15
C ASN A 14 0.44 -20.45 -0.22
N VAL A 15 0.05 -21.25 -1.22
CA VAL A 15 0.61 -21.16 -2.58
C VAL A 15 0.06 -19.94 -3.31
N VAL A 16 -1.24 -19.69 -3.17
CA VAL A 16 -1.91 -18.52 -3.77
C VAL A 16 -1.41 -17.23 -3.11
N ASN A 17 -1.32 -17.18 -1.77
CA ASN A 17 -0.76 -16.05 -1.05
C ASN A 17 0.70 -15.78 -1.44
N ARG A 18 1.53 -16.81 -1.62
CA ARG A 18 2.92 -16.65 -2.00
C ARG A 18 3.07 -16.16 -3.44
N ALA A 19 2.27 -16.66 -4.37
CA ALA A 19 2.26 -16.23 -5.76
C ALA A 19 1.71 -14.79 -5.91
N MET A 20 0.70 -14.40 -5.13
CA MET A 20 0.22 -13.02 -5.05
C MET A 20 1.25 -12.11 -4.39
N HIS A 21 1.86 -12.55 -3.28
CA HIS A 21 2.89 -11.77 -2.58
C HIS A 21 4.08 -11.44 -3.50
N ASP A 22 4.55 -12.41 -4.29
CA ASP A 22 5.66 -12.21 -5.22
C ASP A 22 5.28 -11.28 -6.40
N ARG A 23 4.01 -11.21 -6.77
CA ARG A 23 3.51 -10.27 -7.80
C ARG A 23 3.28 -8.87 -7.25
N PHE A 24 2.70 -8.75 -6.06
CA PHE A 24 2.42 -7.47 -5.40
C PHE A 24 3.67 -6.75 -4.89
N PHE A 25 4.70 -7.49 -4.49
CA PHE A 25 5.87 -6.95 -3.79
C PHE A 25 7.17 -7.08 -4.58
N ARG A 26 7.12 -7.38 -5.89
CA ARG A 26 8.32 -7.22 -6.72
C ARG A 26 8.60 -5.72 -6.85
N PRO A 27 9.62 -5.19 -6.15
CA PRO A 27 10.18 -3.91 -6.57
C PRO A 27 10.74 -4.16 -7.98
N SER A 28 10.19 -3.49 -8.98
CA SER A 28 10.83 -3.48 -10.29
C SER A 28 12.28 -3.02 -10.09
N ARG A 29 13.25 -3.75 -10.61
CA ARG A 29 14.68 -3.47 -10.41
C ARG A 29 15.08 -2.05 -10.84
N GLU A 30 14.31 -1.42 -11.70
CA GLU A 30 14.54 -0.06 -12.19
C GLU A 30 14.32 1.01 -11.11
N TRP A 31 13.45 0.75 -10.12
CA TRP A 31 13.11 1.73 -9.08
C TRP A 31 14.09 1.73 -7.89
N ALA A 32 14.88 0.66 -7.74
CA ALA A 32 15.83 0.54 -6.63
C ALA A 32 17.09 1.38 -6.83
N THR A 33 17.39 1.81 -8.06
CA THR A 33 18.61 2.54 -8.41
C THR A 33 18.42 4.04 -8.51
N GLU A 34 17.20 4.53 -8.77
CA GLU A 34 16.94 5.95 -8.99
C GLU A 34 16.61 6.72 -7.69
N TRP A 35 16.13 6.01 -6.68
CA TRP A 35 15.73 6.59 -5.39
C TRP A 35 16.50 5.90 -4.27
N GLY A 36 17.62 6.49 -3.88
CA GLY A 36 18.55 5.98 -2.85
C GLY A 36 17.85 5.25 -1.67
N ILE A 37 18.58 4.41 -1.02
CA ILE A 37 18.22 3.47 0.08
C ILE A 37 17.38 4.11 1.24
N GLY A 38 16.93 5.37 1.11
CA GLY A 38 16.51 6.22 2.21
C GLY A 38 15.07 6.10 2.67
N SER A 39 14.11 5.97 1.79
CA SER A 39 12.72 6.18 2.21
C SER A 39 11.80 5.02 1.82
N ARG A 40 11.73 4.01 2.66
CA ARG A 40 10.70 2.97 2.56
C ARG A 40 9.45 3.47 3.26
N LEU A 41 8.43 3.81 2.49
CA LEU A 41 7.08 4.00 3.02
C LEU A 41 6.52 2.64 3.41
N PRO A 42 6.34 2.31 4.70
CA PRO A 42 5.65 1.09 5.10
C PRO A 42 4.18 1.19 4.70
N VAL A 43 3.66 0.16 4.05
CA VAL A 43 2.28 0.13 3.57
C VAL A 43 1.68 -1.24 3.83
N ASP A 44 0.54 -1.26 4.51
CA ASP A 44 -0.33 -2.42 4.59
C ASP A 44 -1.41 -2.32 3.52
N VAL A 45 -1.73 -3.45 2.90
CA VAL A 45 -2.78 -3.53 1.87
C VAL A 45 -3.79 -4.58 2.30
N HIS A 46 -5.05 -4.16 2.38
CA HIS A 46 -6.19 -5.02 2.69
C HIS A 46 -7.12 -5.07 1.49
N GLU A 47 -7.72 -6.22 1.23
CA GLU A 47 -8.71 -6.44 0.19
C GLU A 47 -10.02 -6.93 0.79
N ASP A 48 -11.13 -6.42 0.29
CA ASP A 48 -12.48 -6.91 0.54
C ASP A 48 -13.28 -7.04 -0.77
N GLY A 49 -14.56 -7.39 -0.67
CA GLY A 49 -15.43 -7.54 -1.84
C GLY A 49 -15.66 -6.26 -2.64
N GLU A 50 -15.45 -5.10 -2.02
CA GLU A 50 -15.70 -3.79 -2.62
C GLU A 50 -14.43 -3.12 -3.19
N GLY A 51 -13.24 -3.49 -2.69
CA GLY A 51 -11.99 -2.88 -3.14
C GLY A 51 -10.80 -3.14 -2.24
N TYR A 52 -9.85 -2.23 -2.33
CA TYR A 52 -8.59 -2.28 -1.59
C TYR A 52 -8.48 -1.11 -0.62
N THR A 53 -7.89 -1.34 0.53
CA THR A 53 -7.52 -0.30 1.49
C THR A 53 -6.03 -0.34 1.73
N PHE A 54 -5.36 0.76 1.44
CA PHE A 54 -3.94 0.96 1.71
C PHE A 54 -3.81 1.79 2.98
N ILE A 55 -2.92 1.38 3.89
CA ILE A 55 -2.59 2.12 5.09
C ILE A 55 -1.09 2.31 5.10
N ALA A 56 -0.63 3.55 4.92
CA ALA A 56 0.79 3.89 4.88
C ALA A 56 1.18 4.75 6.08
N VAL A 57 2.39 4.52 6.61
CA VAL A 57 2.95 5.29 7.72
C VAL A 57 3.78 6.44 7.14
N ALA A 58 3.26 7.68 7.24
CA ALA A 58 3.87 8.89 6.69
C ALA A 58 3.95 10.02 7.74
N PRO A 59 4.68 9.82 8.85
CA PRO A 59 4.77 10.81 9.92
C PRO A 59 5.47 12.08 9.43
N GLY A 60 4.89 13.25 9.78
CA GLY A 60 5.45 14.55 9.43
C GLY A 60 5.24 14.99 7.98
N VAL A 61 4.64 14.15 7.13
CA VAL A 61 4.27 14.51 5.76
C VAL A 61 2.96 15.29 5.77
N LYS A 62 2.86 16.31 4.95
CA LYS A 62 1.63 17.07 4.76
C LYS A 62 0.82 16.51 3.60
N ALA A 63 -0.50 16.69 3.65
CA ALA A 63 -1.40 16.14 2.63
C ALA A 63 -1.07 16.66 1.22
N GLU A 64 -0.68 17.93 1.10
CA GLU A 64 -0.28 18.57 -0.16
C GLU A 64 1.06 18.06 -0.72
N GLU A 65 1.85 17.35 0.08
CA GLU A 65 3.14 16.77 -0.31
C GLU A 65 3.00 15.30 -0.79
N VAL A 66 1.82 14.71 -0.60
CA VAL A 66 1.51 13.35 -1.07
C VAL A 66 0.86 13.42 -2.43
N ARG A 67 1.34 12.59 -3.35
CA ARG A 67 0.74 12.39 -4.67
C ARG A 67 0.29 10.95 -4.81
N ILE A 68 -0.94 10.78 -5.28
CA ILE A 68 -1.54 9.49 -5.58
C ILE A 68 -1.94 9.52 -7.04
N GLU A 69 -1.40 8.60 -7.83
CA GLU A 69 -1.60 8.52 -9.27
C GLU A 69 -2.06 7.10 -9.62
N THR A 70 -2.88 6.97 -10.64
CA THR A 70 -3.31 5.68 -11.17
C THR A 70 -3.08 5.60 -12.67
N GLU A 71 -2.59 4.45 -13.12
CA GLU A 71 -2.49 4.12 -14.53
C GLU A 71 -2.99 2.69 -14.74
N GLY A 72 -4.18 2.57 -15.35
CA GLY A 72 -4.88 1.28 -15.45
C GLY A 72 -5.20 0.72 -14.06
N ASN A 73 -4.61 -0.42 -13.72
CA ASN A 73 -4.73 -1.08 -12.42
C ASN A 73 -3.51 -0.86 -11.50
N VAL A 74 -2.62 0.06 -11.84
CA VAL A 74 -1.47 0.43 -11.02
C VAL A 74 -1.79 1.65 -10.18
N LEU A 75 -1.63 1.53 -8.85
CA LEU A 75 -1.69 2.64 -7.91
C LEU A 75 -0.26 3.04 -7.54
N LYS A 76 0.07 4.32 -7.69
CA LYS A 76 1.36 4.90 -7.30
C LYS A 76 1.16 5.91 -6.18
N ILE A 77 1.95 5.79 -5.12
CA ILE A 77 1.98 6.70 -3.98
C ILE A 77 3.38 7.29 -3.91
N SER A 78 3.50 8.61 -3.92
CA SER A 78 4.79 9.30 -3.83
C SER A 78 4.71 10.54 -2.94
N GLY A 79 5.85 10.97 -2.42
CA GLY A 79 5.95 12.13 -1.54
C GLY A 79 7.36 12.28 -0.97
N GLU A 80 7.49 13.09 0.06
CA GLU A 80 8.77 13.34 0.73
C GLU A 80 8.59 13.43 2.25
N VAL A 81 9.46 12.75 2.98
CA VAL A 81 9.60 12.91 4.43
C VAL A 81 10.73 13.89 4.68
N ILE A 82 10.41 15.08 5.18
CA ILE A 82 11.38 16.16 5.38
C ILE A 82 12.21 15.87 6.62
N ALA A 83 13.54 15.90 6.47
CA ALA A 83 14.45 15.76 7.59
C ALA A 83 14.37 16.99 8.51
N PRO A 84 14.44 16.82 9.85
CA PRO A 84 14.50 17.97 10.77
C PRO A 84 15.80 18.75 10.59
N ALA A 85 15.79 20.03 10.94
CA ALA A 85 16.92 20.96 10.76
C ALA A 85 18.23 20.45 11.42
N VAL A 86 18.13 19.71 12.53
CA VAL A 86 19.31 19.13 13.20
C VAL A 86 20.08 18.15 12.31
N SER A 87 19.43 17.55 11.32
CA SER A 87 20.08 16.63 10.37
C SER A 87 20.95 17.35 9.33
N ALA A 88 20.73 18.65 9.15
CA ALA A 88 21.48 19.52 8.23
C ALA A 88 22.52 20.40 8.96
N ASP A 89 22.61 20.33 10.28
CA ASP A 89 23.58 21.11 11.06
C ASP A 89 24.98 20.52 10.91
N GLU A 90 25.91 21.28 10.33
CA GLU A 90 27.32 20.85 10.13
C GLU A 90 28.05 20.59 11.43
N ASN A 91 27.62 21.16 12.58
CA ASN A 91 28.20 20.95 13.90
C ASN A 91 27.60 19.73 14.60
N ALA A 92 26.50 19.16 14.08
CA ALA A 92 25.85 17.99 14.63
C ALA A 92 26.40 16.70 13.98
N ARG A 93 26.81 15.75 14.83
CA ARG A 93 27.22 14.43 14.38
C ARG A 93 26.09 13.42 14.59
N THR A 94 25.60 12.82 13.52
CA THR A 94 24.64 11.73 13.64
C THR A 94 25.32 10.49 14.22
N LEU A 95 24.89 10.06 15.40
CA LEU A 95 25.37 8.84 16.02
C LEU A 95 24.60 7.61 15.60
N ARG A 96 23.29 7.78 15.31
CA ARG A 96 22.39 6.73 14.85
C ARG A 96 21.25 7.35 14.04
N SER A 97 20.90 6.75 12.93
CA SER A 97 19.75 7.14 12.12
C SER A 97 18.98 5.87 11.74
N GLU A 98 17.71 5.79 12.15
CA GLU A 98 16.80 4.69 11.83
C GLU A 98 15.57 5.20 11.07
N ILE A 99 15.41 6.52 10.99
CA ILE A 99 14.32 7.17 10.27
C ILE A 99 14.78 7.43 8.84
N GLY A 100 13.99 6.94 7.88
CA GLY A 100 14.21 7.25 6.46
C GLY A 100 13.63 8.61 6.11
N TYR A 101 14.48 9.59 5.83
CA TYR A 101 14.09 10.89 5.30
C TYR A 101 14.27 10.93 3.78
N GLY A 102 13.58 11.86 3.13
CA GLY A 102 13.68 12.11 1.70
C GLY A 102 12.47 11.62 0.92
N LYS A 103 12.62 11.59 -0.40
CA LYS A 103 11.55 11.20 -1.32
C LYS A 103 11.25 9.72 -1.23
N PHE A 104 9.97 9.38 -1.31
CA PHE A 104 9.49 8.01 -1.43
C PHE A 104 8.59 7.84 -2.65
N SER A 105 8.59 6.65 -3.20
CA SER A 105 7.65 6.24 -4.24
C SER A 105 7.35 4.75 -4.10
N ARG A 106 6.06 4.39 -4.11
CA ARG A 106 5.59 3.01 -4.07
C ARG A 106 4.56 2.80 -5.16
N SER A 107 4.68 1.70 -5.87
CA SER A 107 3.73 1.30 -6.91
C SER A 107 3.17 -0.07 -6.60
N PHE A 108 1.87 -0.23 -6.79
CA PHE A 108 1.13 -1.45 -6.53
C PHE A 108 0.30 -1.79 -7.76
N GLU A 109 0.58 -2.93 -8.36
CA GLU A 109 -0.25 -3.47 -9.44
C GLU A 109 -1.38 -4.29 -8.81
N LEU A 110 -2.62 -3.83 -9.02
CA LEU A 110 -3.80 -4.48 -8.46
C LEU A 110 -4.30 -5.59 -9.40
N PRO A 111 -4.74 -6.74 -8.84
CA PRO A 111 -5.13 -7.89 -9.67
C PRO A 111 -6.41 -7.65 -10.47
N GLU A 112 -7.24 -6.71 -10.03
CA GLU A 112 -8.52 -6.40 -10.65
C GLU A 112 -8.61 -4.94 -11.06
N SER A 113 -9.49 -4.64 -12.03
CA SER A 113 -9.75 -3.27 -12.46
C SER A 113 -10.35 -2.45 -11.33
N ILE A 114 -9.91 -1.20 -11.24
CA ILE A 114 -10.30 -0.25 -10.19
C ILE A 114 -11.13 0.89 -10.76
N ASP A 115 -11.94 1.50 -9.91
CA ASP A 115 -12.69 2.72 -10.21
C ASP A 115 -11.87 3.94 -9.73
N ALA A 116 -11.05 4.48 -10.62
CA ALA A 116 -10.12 5.57 -10.30
C ALA A 116 -10.84 6.84 -9.84
N ASP A 117 -12.06 7.08 -10.34
CA ASP A 117 -12.85 8.28 -10.01
C ASP A 117 -13.42 8.25 -8.59
N LYS A 118 -13.45 7.06 -7.97
CA LYS A 118 -13.95 6.85 -6.62
C LYS A 118 -12.85 6.56 -5.59
N ILE A 119 -11.60 6.83 -5.95
CA ILE A 119 -10.50 6.71 -5.00
C ILE A 119 -10.58 7.84 -3.98
N GLU A 120 -10.53 7.48 -2.72
CA GLU A 120 -10.49 8.42 -1.59
C GLU A 120 -9.20 8.25 -0.81
N ALA A 121 -8.60 9.36 -0.40
CA ALA A 121 -7.40 9.36 0.42
C ALA A 121 -7.52 10.33 1.59
N LYS A 122 -7.05 9.92 2.76
CA LYS A 122 -7.04 10.70 3.99
C LYS A 122 -5.71 10.54 4.71
N LEU A 123 -5.07 11.65 5.05
CA LEU A 123 -3.89 11.68 5.90
C LEU A 123 -4.27 12.24 7.27
N GLU A 124 -4.13 11.42 8.30
CA GLU A 124 -4.50 11.78 9.65
C GLU A 124 -3.52 11.15 10.66
N ASN A 125 -2.99 11.94 11.57
CA ASN A 125 -2.05 11.49 12.60
C ASN A 125 -0.83 10.72 12.04
N GLY A 126 -0.35 11.08 10.85
CA GLY A 126 0.77 10.41 10.18
C GLY A 126 0.42 9.07 9.53
N LEU A 127 -0.86 8.72 9.45
CA LEU A 127 -1.36 7.57 8.70
C LEU A 127 -2.08 8.05 7.43
N LEU A 128 -1.59 7.60 6.28
CA LEU A 128 -2.25 7.80 4.99
C LEU A 128 -3.12 6.58 4.71
N THR A 129 -4.42 6.77 4.71
CA THR A 129 -5.40 5.74 4.33
C THR A 129 -5.93 6.04 2.94
N ILE A 130 -5.84 5.07 2.02
CA ILE A 130 -6.33 5.19 0.65
C ILE A 130 -7.34 4.08 0.42
N ARG A 131 -8.57 4.43 0.05
CA ARG A 131 -9.61 3.49 -0.38
C ARG A 131 -9.66 3.47 -1.90
N VAL A 132 -9.49 2.28 -2.48
CA VAL A 132 -9.46 2.05 -3.93
C VAL A 132 -10.59 1.05 -4.28
N PRO A 133 -11.75 1.52 -4.74
CA PRO A 133 -12.86 0.65 -5.11
C PRO A 133 -12.55 -0.18 -6.36
N LYS A 134 -13.04 -1.43 -6.40
CA LYS A 134 -13.07 -2.25 -7.62
C LYS A 134 -14.07 -1.67 -8.61
N ALA A 135 -13.77 -1.78 -9.90
CA ALA A 135 -14.72 -1.43 -10.93
C ALA A 135 -15.99 -2.30 -10.84
N GLU A 136 -17.15 -1.72 -11.14
CA GLU A 136 -18.45 -2.41 -11.02
C GLU A 136 -18.50 -3.74 -11.80
N ALA A 137 -17.76 -3.85 -12.91
CA ALA A 137 -17.72 -5.07 -13.72
C ALA A 137 -17.06 -6.27 -13.01
N VAL A 138 -16.23 -6.04 -11.98
CA VAL A 138 -15.50 -7.10 -11.24
C VAL A 138 -16.09 -7.39 -9.87
N LYS A 139 -17.08 -6.61 -9.43
CA LYS A 139 -17.75 -6.87 -8.16
C LYS A 139 -18.61 -8.12 -8.20
N PRO A 140 -18.67 -8.92 -7.11
CA PRO A 140 -19.53 -10.08 -7.03
C PRO A 140 -21.00 -9.72 -7.28
N ARG A 141 -21.67 -10.46 -8.19
CA ARG A 141 -23.10 -10.29 -8.46
C ARG A 141 -23.87 -11.53 -8.03
N THR A 142 -24.94 -11.33 -7.27
CA THR A 142 -25.87 -12.41 -6.95
C THR A 142 -26.82 -12.62 -8.11
N ILE A 143 -26.81 -13.81 -8.69
CA ILE A 143 -27.75 -14.21 -9.76
C ILE A 143 -28.95 -14.89 -9.10
N LYS A 144 -30.15 -14.33 -9.29
CA LYS A 144 -31.40 -14.98 -8.85
C LYS A 144 -31.74 -16.10 -9.84
N VAL A 145 -31.87 -17.32 -9.35
CA VAL A 145 -32.37 -18.45 -10.13
C VAL A 145 -33.88 -18.40 -10.11
N ALA A 146 -34.49 -18.29 -11.28
CA ALA A 146 -35.96 -18.44 -11.44
C ALA A 146 -36.29 -19.92 -11.46
N ALA A 147 -37.16 -20.38 -10.56
CA ALA A 147 -37.78 -21.70 -10.66
C ALA A 147 -38.85 -21.68 -11.77
N LYS A 148 -38.80 -22.67 -12.68
CA LYS A 148 -39.84 -22.92 -13.63
C LYS A 148 -40.91 -23.82 -13.02
#